data_d5c33215f5bd771ef4ce69caf0ac71d4
#
_entry.id   d5c33215f5bd771ef4ce69caf0ac71d4
#
_cell.length_a   1.000
_cell.length_b   1.000
_cell.length_c   1.000
_cell.angle_alpha   90.00
_cell.angle_beta   90.00
_cell.angle_gamma   90.00
#
_symmetry.space_group_name_H-M   'P 1'
#
loop_
_entity.id
_entity.type
_entity.pdbx_description
1 polymer ?
#
loop_
_entity_poly.entity_id
_entity_poly.type
_entity_poly.pdbx_seq_one_letter_code
_entity_poly.pdbx_strand_id
1 'polypeptide(L)'
;SRNDIEEIFSLAEYYLQKNKGKVEQKHHLQSFTQINVFFENSTRTLASFELAGKKLGGIVQDIRISTSSIQKGETLIDTALTLNAMRPDLLIVRHSSSGAVNLLSEKVNCSVLNAGDGSHEHPTQALLDFLTIKHRKKKKEGFIIAICGDISHSRVARSNIALLCKFNNQVRLIGPSNLLPNSFKDMGLEIYNRMEDGVRNADV
;
A
#
# COMPACT_ATOMS: atom_id res chain seq x y z
N SER A 1 0.04 -9.08 -11.88
CA SER A 1 0.16 -10.56 -11.88
C SER A 1 1.07 -11.03 -10.74
N ARG A 2 1.19 -12.36 -10.55
CA ARG A 2 2.15 -12.94 -9.60
C ARG A 2 3.60 -12.66 -10.03
N ASN A 3 3.85 -12.69 -11.32
CA ASN A 3 5.18 -12.43 -11.87
C ASN A 3 5.66 -10.99 -11.60
N ASP A 4 4.78 -10.00 -11.75
CA ASP A 4 5.10 -8.59 -11.46
C ASP A 4 5.46 -8.40 -9.98
N ILE A 5 4.75 -9.10 -9.10
CA ILE A 5 5.03 -9.05 -7.65
C ILE A 5 6.39 -9.68 -7.32
N GLU A 6 6.75 -10.79 -7.96
CA GLU A 6 8.06 -11.42 -7.82
C GLU A 6 9.19 -10.50 -8.32
N GLU A 7 8.97 -9.77 -9.41
CA GLU A 7 9.92 -8.78 -9.92
C GLU A 7 10.09 -7.62 -8.92
N ILE A 8 8.99 -7.09 -8.37
CA ILE A 8 9.04 -6.07 -7.32
C ILE A 8 9.85 -6.58 -6.11
N PHE A 9 9.65 -7.82 -5.68
CA PHE A 9 10.40 -8.38 -4.56
C PHE A 9 11.89 -8.53 -4.89
N SER A 10 12.23 -8.95 -6.09
CA SER A 10 13.62 -9.06 -6.54
C SER A 10 14.33 -7.70 -6.52
N LEU A 11 13.65 -6.65 -6.98
CA LEU A 11 14.15 -5.29 -6.91
C LEU A 11 14.28 -4.80 -5.45
N ALA A 12 13.28 -5.07 -4.60
CA ALA A 12 13.32 -4.69 -3.20
C ALA A 12 14.48 -5.37 -2.46
N GLU A 13 14.72 -6.65 -2.69
CA GLU A 13 15.86 -7.40 -2.14
C GLU A 13 17.21 -6.83 -2.62
N TYR A 14 17.32 -6.50 -3.90
CA TYR A 14 18.50 -5.85 -4.45
C TYR A 14 18.80 -4.53 -3.75
N TYR A 15 17.82 -3.66 -3.59
CA TYR A 15 17.98 -2.39 -2.88
C TYR A 15 18.26 -2.56 -1.39
N LEU A 16 17.65 -3.55 -0.73
CA LEU A 16 17.89 -3.86 0.67
C LEU A 16 19.35 -4.26 0.91
N GLN A 17 19.93 -5.07 0.03
CA GLN A 17 21.35 -5.46 0.13
C GLN A 17 22.29 -4.28 -0.12
N LYS A 18 22.00 -3.45 -1.12
CA LYS A 18 22.81 -2.26 -1.45
C LYS A 18 22.74 -1.17 -0.39
N ASN A 19 21.63 -1.03 0.31
CA ASN A 19 21.44 -0.03 1.37
C ASN A 19 22.12 -0.37 2.70
N LYS A 20 22.80 -1.51 2.83
CA LYS A 20 23.62 -1.86 4.02
C LYS A 20 24.93 -1.06 4.12
N GLY A 21 25.29 -0.29 3.09
CA GLY A 21 26.45 0.62 3.05
C GLY A 21 26.03 2.09 2.90
N LYS A 22 27.02 2.97 2.64
CA LYS A 22 26.71 4.35 2.18
C LYS A 22 25.89 4.24 0.88
N VAL A 23 24.69 4.80 0.89
CA VAL A 23 23.80 4.76 -0.26
C VAL A 23 24.40 5.65 -1.35
N GLU A 24 24.95 5.06 -2.40
CA GLU A 24 25.20 5.78 -3.63
C GLU A 24 23.88 6.27 -4.19
N GLN A 25 23.77 7.58 -4.38
CA GLN A 25 22.63 8.18 -5.03
C GLN A 25 22.56 7.64 -6.46
N LYS A 26 21.48 6.97 -6.79
CA LYS A 26 21.27 6.44 -8.14
C LYS A 26 20.51 7.44 -8.98
N HIS A 27 20.88 7.56 -10.26
CA HIS A 27 20.28 8.50 -11.18
C HIS A 27 19.20 7.86 -12.08
N HIS A 28 18.52 6.80 -11.59
CA HIS A 28 17.47 6.10 -12.36
C HIS A 28 16.26 6.97 -12.67
N LEU A 29 15.98 7.95 -11.80
CA LEU A 29 14.88 8.90 -11.96
C LEU A 29 15.38 10.33 -12.20
N GLN A 30 16.56 10.49 -12.79
CA GLN A 30 17.07 11.82 -13.15
C GLN A 30 16.07 12.54 -14.07
N SER A 31 15.73 13.77 -13.73
CA SER A 31 14.71 14.60 -14.42
C SER A 31 13.26 14.10 -14.27
N PHE A 32 13.03 13.06 -13.49
CA PHE A 32 11.70 12.52 -13.21
C PHE A 32 11.08 13.27 -12.04
N THR A 33 9.87 13.78 -12.21
CA THR A 33 9.16 14.55 -11.19
C THR A 33 8.13 13.69 -10.48
N GLN A 34 8.36 13.46 -9.18
CA GLN A 34 7.45 12.78 -8.28
C GLN A 34 6.73 13.80 -7.40
N ILE A 35 5.40 13.77 -7.34
CA ILE A 35 4.62 14.55 -6.38
C ILE A 35 3.91 13.60 -5.41
N ASN A 36 4.19 13.76 -4.12
CA ASN A 36 3.50 13.05 -3.05
C ASN A 36 2.30 13.90 -2.59
N VAL A 37 1.08 13.41 -2.78
CA VAL A 37 -0.16 14.12 -2.47
C VAL A 37 -0.90 13.39 -1.36
N PHE A 38 -0.89 13.96 -0.16
CA PHE A 38 -1.47 13.33 1.02
C PHE A 38 -2.64 14.15 1.56
N PHE A 39 -3.83 13.57 1.47
CA PHE A 39 -5.09 14.14 1.99
C PHE A 39 -5.35 13.74 3.45
N GLU A 40 -4.58 12.81 3.98
CA GLU A 40 -4.58 12.43 5.40
C GLU A 40 -3.16 12.34 5.96
N ASN A 41 -3.01 12.53 7.26
CA ASN A 41 -1.71 12.51 7.90
C ASN A 41 -1.07 11.12 7.89
N SER A 42 0.16 11.02 7.39
CA SER A 42 0.95 9.80 7.45
C SER A 42 2.44 10.10 7.35
N THR A 43 3.08 10.29 8.49
CA THR A 43 4.51 10.65 8.55
C THR A 43 5.40 9.57 7.94
N ARG A 44 5.21 8.30 8.33
CA ARG A 44 6.05 7.20 7.87
C ARG A 44 5.93 6.96 6.36
N THR A 45 4.70 6.92 5.85
CA THR A 45 4.46 6.64 4.42
C THR A 45 4.99 7.78 3.56
N LEU A 46 4.71 9.04 3.94
CA LEU A 46 5.21 10.21 3.22
C LEU A 46 6.74 10.21 3.17
N ALA A 47 7.39 10.11 4.33
CA ALA A 47 8.85 10.11 4.42
C ALA A 47 9.50 8.96 3.65
N SER A 48 8.88 7.76 3.62
CA SER A 48 9.43 6.63 2.88
C SER A 48 9.40 6.83 1.37
N PHE A 49 8.31 7.39 0.82
CA PHE A 49 8.22 7.72 -0.60
C PHE A 49 9.12 8.90 -0.99
N GLU A 50 9.18 9.93 -0.15
CA GLU A 50 10.08 11.06 -0.34
C GLU A 50 11.54 10.60 -0.43
N LEU A 51 11.98 9.81 0.54
CA LEU A 51 13.34 9.26 0.57
C LEU A 51 13.62 8.33 -0.61
N ALA A 52 12.65 7.51 -1.02
CA ALA A 52 12.82 6.60 -2.15
C ALA A 52 13.04 7.39 -3.45
N GLY A 53 12.20 8.37 -3.77
CA GLY A 53 12.34 9.19 -4.96
C GLY A 53 13.67 9.96 -5.00
N LYS A 54 14.03 10.60 -3.88
CA LYS A 54 15.31 11.34 -3.75
C LYS A 54 16.53 10.43 -3.91
N LYS A 55 16.51 9.23 -3.32
CA LYS A 55 17.61 8.26 -3.45
C LYS A 55 17.77 7.73 -4.87
N LEU A 56 16.71 7.73 -5.66
CA LEU A 56 16.73 7.36 -7.07
C LEU A 56 17.09 8.54 -7.99
N GLY A 57 17.32 9.74 -7.45
CA GLY A 57 17.73 10.92 -8.20
C GLY A 57 16.58 11.74 -8.78
N GLY A 58 15.34 11.45 -8.38
CA GLY A 58 14.16 12.19 -8.83
C GLY A 58 13.97 13.54 -8.13
N ILE A 59 13.23 14.42 -8.79
CA ILE A 59 12.72 15.67 -8.20
C ILE A 59 11.48 15.31 -7.41
N VAL A 60 11.51 15.48 -6.09
CA VAL A 60 10.40 15.09 -5.22
C VAL A 60 9.78 16.31 -4.56
N GLN A 61 8.46 16.46 -4.72
CA GLN A 61 7.66 17.50 -4.10
C GLN A 61 6.58 16.87 -3.22
N ASP A 62 6.50 17.30 -1.97
CA ASP A 62 5.43 16.91 -1.05
C ASP A 62 4.34 17.97 -1.01
N ILE A 63 3.10 17.55 -1.23
CA ILE A 63 1.90 18.39 -1.09
C ILE A 63 1.02 17.75 -0.01
N ARG A 64 0.87 18.46 1.10
CA ARG A 64 -0.08 18.10 2.15
C ARG A 64 -1.33 18.94 1.93
N ILE A 65 -2.38 18.29 1.43
CA ILE A 65 -3.67 18.95 1.27
C ILE A 65 -4.33 18.95 2.66
N SER A 66 -4.05 19.99 3.42
CA SER A 66 -4.73 20.22 4.69
C SER A 66 -6.22 20.46 4.44
N THR A 67 -7.04 20.20 5.44
CA THR A 67 -8.49 20.47 5.44
C THR A 67 -8.85 21.91 5.00
N SER A 68 -7.90 22.83 4.95
CA SER A 68 -8.10 24.21 4.49
C SER A 68 -8.37 24.33 2.99
N SER A 69 -7.82 23.49 2.12
CA SER A 69 -8.09 23.53 0.67
C SER A 69 -9.48 22.99 0.36
N ILE A 70 -9.88 21.91 1.04
CA ILE A 70 -11.25 21.35 0.96
C ILE A 70 -12.26 22.35 1.51
N GLN A 71 -11.92 23.11 2.57
CA GLN A 71 -12.78 24.17 3.11
C GLN A 71 -13.03 25.33 2.13
N LYS A 72 -12.22 25.48 1.07
CA LYS A 72 -12.43 26.46 0.00
C LYS A 72 -13.32 25.97 -1.13
N GLY A 73 -13.91 24.78 -1.02
CA GLY A 73 -14.85 24.23 -2.00
C GLY A 73 -14.17 23.54 -3.21
N GLU A 74 -12.87 23.31 -3.18
CA GLU A 74 -12.20 22.53 -4.22
C GLU A 74 -12.63 21.06 -4.18
N THR A 75 -13.00 20.52 -5.33
CA THR A 75 -13.29 19.10 -5.49
C THR A 75 -12.02 18.29 -5.71
N LEU A 76 -12.07 16.97 -5.52
CA LEU A 76 -10.97 16.08 -5.85
C LEU A 76 -10.58 16.17 -7.34
N ILE A 77 -11.57 16.42 -8.20
CA ILE A 77 -11.35 16.60 -9.66
C ILE A 77 -10.57 17.87 -9.94
N ASP A 78 -10.92 18.99 -9.30
CA ASP A 78 -10.18 20.26 -9.46
C ASP A 78 -8.72 20.11 -9.01
N THR A 79 -8.52 19.42 -7.88
CA THR A 79 -7.17 19.07 -7.40
C THR A 79 -6.42 18.20 -8.42
N ALA A 80 -7.08 17.18 -9.00
CA ALA A 80 -6.48 16.32 -10.01
C ALA A 80 -6.05 17.12 -11.25
N LEU A 81 -6.90 18.02 -11.74
CA LEU A 81 -6.61 18.87 -12.90
C LEU A 81 -5.44 19.82 -12.63
N THR A 82 -5.39 20.41 -11.42
CA THR A 82 -4.29 21.27 -10.99
C THR A 82 -2.96 20.51 -10.94
N LEU A 83 -2.96 19.31 -10.35
CA LEU A 83 -1.78 18.44 -10.31
C LEU A 83 -1.33 18.01 -11.71
N ASN A 84 -2.28 17.67 -12.58
CA ASN A 84 -2.00 17.28 -13.96
C ASN A 84 -1.36 18.42 -14.77
N ALA A 85 -1.77 19.68 -14.51
CA ALA A 85 -1.18 20.85 -15.14
C ALA A 85 0.29 21.09 -14.76
N MET A 86 0.74 20.58 -13.61
CA MET A 86 2.14 20.60 -13.18
C MET A 86 3.02 19.59 -13.94
N ARG A 87 2.40 18.70 -14.73
CA ARG A 87 3.06 17.66 -15.55
C ARG A 87 4.04 16.78 -14.76
N PRO A 88 3.62 16.16 -13.64
CA PRO A 88 4.47 15.19 -12.97
C PRO A 88 4.55 13.89 -13.80
N ASP A 89 5.61 13.11 -13.57
CA ASP A 89 5.73 11.76 -14.12
C ASP A 89 5.06 10.73 -13.21
N LEU A 90 5.00 11.02 -11.89
CA LEU A 90 4.43 10.14 -10.88
C LEU A 90 3.71 10.93 -9.80
N LEU A 91 2.48 10.55 -9.52
CA LEU A 91 1.76 10.95 -8.31
C LEU A 91 1.72 9.80 -7.31
N ILE A 92 2.09 10.08 -6.07
CA ILE A 92 1.93 9.16 -4.95
C ILE A 92 0.80 9.69 -4.08
N VAL A 93 -0.33 9.00 -4.08
CA VAL A 93 -1.58 9.52 -3.52
C VAL A 93 -2.03 8.71 -2.31
N ARG A 94 -2.37 9.43 -1.23
CA ARG A 94 -3.04 8.87 -0.06
C ARG A 94 -4.29 9.66 0.27
N HIS A 95 -5.43 8.99 0.37
CA HIS A 95 -6.73 9.61 0.62
C HIS A 95 -7.53 8.84 1.68
N SER A 96 -8.35 9.55 2.46
CA SER A 96 -9.22 8.97 3.49
C SER A 96 -10.51 8.32 2.93
N SER A 97 -10.92 8.68 1.71
CA SER A 97 -12.11 8.12 1.07
C SER A 97 -11.71 7.01 0.11
N SER A 98 -12.36 5.85 0.21
CA SER A 98 -12.17 4.71 -0.68
C SER A 98 -12.56 5.04 -2.11
N GLY A 99 -11.74 4.65 -3.09
CA GLY A 99 -11.94 4.92 -4.51
C GLY A 99 -11.39 6.27 -4.99
N ALA A 100 -11.00 7.17 -4.09
CA ALA A 100 -10.49 8.48 -4.44
C ALA A 100 -9.19 8.41 -5.26
N VAL A 101 -8.30 7.47 -4.93
CA VAL A 101 -7.05 7.27 -5.66
C VAL A 101 -7.31 6.81 -7.09
N ASN A 102 -8.27 5.90 -7.29
CA ASN A 102 -8.67 5.44 -8.61
C ASN A 102 -9.29 6.58 -9.43
N LEU A 103 -10.24 7.32 -8.85
CA LEU A 103 -10.86 8.48 -9.52
C LEU A 103 -9.80 9.50 -9.96
N LEU A 104 -8.80 9.79 -9.12
CA LEU A 104 -7.71 10.68 -9.46
C LEU A 104 -6.87 10.13 -10.61
N SER A 105 -6.57 8.83 -10.61
CA SER A 105 -5.78 8.19 -11.67
C SER A 105 -6.44 8.27 -13.05
N GLU A 106 -7.77 8.34 -13.12
CA GLU A 106 -8.52 8.51 -14.36
C GLU A 106 -8.51 9.95 -14.90
N LYS A 107 -8.09 10.94 -14.09
CA LYS A 107 -8.12 12.37 -14.41
C LYS A 107 -6.76 12.98 -14.68
N VAL A 108 -5.69 12.21 -14.53
CA VAL A 108 -4.30 12.67 -14.75
C VAL A 108 -3.63 11.86 -15.84
N ASN A 109 -2.61 12.45 -16.48
CA ASN A 109 -1.88 11.82 -17.59
C ASN A 109 -0.60 11.09 -17.16
N CYS A 110 -0.29 11.11 -15.86
CA CYS A 110 0.90 10.46 -15.29
C CYS A 110 0.53 9.17 -14.55
N SER A 111 1.55 8.40 -14.18
CA SER A 111 1.35 7.23 -13.33
C SER A 111 0.90 7.64 -11.93
N VAL A 112 -0.02 6.86 -11.34
CA VAL A 112 -0.48 7.06 -9.96
C VAL A 112 -0.19 5.83 -9.12
N LEU A 113 0.47 6.04 -7.98
CA LEU A 113 0.78 5.00 -7.02
C LEU A 113 -0.06 5.20 -5.75
N ASN A 114 -0.79 4.15 -5.37
CA ASN A 114 -1.65 4.16 -4.19
C ASN A 114 -0.83 3.98 -2.89
N ALA A 115 -0.79 5.02 -2.06
CA ALA A 115 -0.15 5.04 -0.75
C ALA A 115 -1.14 4.88 0.42
N GLY A 116 -2.37 4.49 0.13
CA GLY A 116 -3.47 4.24 1.06
C GLY A 116 -4.77 4.91 0.61
N ASP A 117 -5.82 4.12 0.44
CA ASP A 117 -7.11 4.50 -0.14
C ASP A 117 -8.24 4.12 0.81
N GLY A 118 -8.65 5.04 1.66
CA GLY A 118 -9.73 4.85 2.62
C GLY A 118 -9.58 3.59 3.49
N SER A 119 -10.62 2.79 3.55
CA SER A 119 -10.63 1.44 4.11
C SER A 119 -10.45 0.35 3.04
N HIS A 120 -10.17 0.73 1.78
CA HIS A 120 -10.17 -0.13 0.61
C HIS A 120 -8.81 -0.81 0.41
N GLU A 121 -7.73 -0.05 0.11
CA GLU A 121 -6.45 -0.65 -0.24
C GLU A 121 -5.22 0.10 0.31
N HIS A 122 -4.16 -0.67 0.56
CA HIS A 122 -2.81 -0.19 0.81
C HIS A 122 -1.79 -1.18 0.22
N PRO A 123 -1.63 -1.21 -1.11
CA PRO A 123 -0.87 -2.25 -1.81
C PRO A 123 0.58 -2.34 -1.36
N THR A 124 1.26 -1.20 -1.20
CA THR A 124 2.67 -1.18 -0.79
C THR A 124 2.90 -1.68 0.62
N GLN A 125 1.90 -1.55 1.52
CA GLN A 125 1.99 -2.15 2.85
C GLN A 125 1.88 -3.67 2.78
N ALA A 126 0.96 -4.21 1.98
CA ALA A 126 0.84 -5.66 1.81
C ALA A 126 2.11 -6.27 1.20
N LEU A 127 2.73 -5.60 0.21
CA LEU A 127 4.01 -6.02 -0.35
C LEU A 127 5.13 -6.04 0.71
N LEU A 128 5.19 -5.01 1.57
CA LEU A 128 6.14 -4.91 2.67
C LEU A 128 5.95 -6.06 3.69
N ASP A 129 4.70 -6.29 4.09
CA ASP A 129 4.35 -7.32 5.06
C ASP A 129 4.72 -8.71 4.52
N PHE A 130 4.35 -9.01 3.27
CA PHE A 130 4.65 -10.29 2.67
C PHE A 130 6.14 -10.51 2.44
N LEU A 131 6.89 -9.50 2.02
CA LEU A 131 8.35 -9.58 1.91
C LEU A 131 8.99 -9.86 3.27
N THR A 132 8.47 -9.27 4.35
CA THR A 132 8.92 -9.54 5.72
C THR A 132 8.65 -10.98 6.13
N ILE A 133 7.46 -11.52 5.83
CA ILE A 133 7.11 -12.93 6.07
C ILE A 133 8.07 -13.85 5.31
N LYS A 134 8.27 -13.60 4.01
CA LYS A 134 9.19 -14.36 3.15
C LYS A 134 10.60 -14.43 3.75
N HIS A 135 11.14 -13.30 4.21
CA HIS A 135 12.49 -13.25 4.80
C HIS A 135 12.58 -14.02 6.12
N ARG A 136 11.55 -13.91 6.97
CA ARG A 136 11.53 -14.59 8.28
C ARG A 136 11.31 -16.09 8.17
N LYS A 137 10.44 -16.51 7.28
CA LYS A 137 10.05 -17.93 7.10
C LYS A 137 10.85 -18.65 6.01
N LYS A 138 11.63 -17.94 5.20
CA LYS A 138 12.44 -18.47 4.09
C LYS A 138 11.64 -19.23 3.02
N LYS A 139 10.34 -19.00 2.93
CA LYS A 139 9.43 -19.50 1.89
C LYS A 139 8.34 -18.46 1.63
N LYS A 140 7.54 -18.61 0.59
CA LYS A 140 6.54 -17.62 0.18
C LYS A 140 5.10 -18.14 0.06
N GLU A 141 4.89 -19.42 0.25
CA GLU A 141 3.58 -20.06 0.11
C GLU A 141 3.39 -21.25 1.05
N GLY A 142 2.16 -21.67 1.20
CA GLY A 142 1.78 -22.80 2.05
C GLY A 142 1.81 -22.46 3.55
N PHE A 143 1.65 -21.16 3.90
CA PHE A 143 1.49 -20.73 5.29
C PHE A 143 0.02 -20.69 5.69
N ILE A 144 -0.21 -20.85 6.98
CA ILE A 144 -1.44 -20.46 7.66
C ILE A 144 -1.18 -19.10 8.33
N ILE A 145 -1.84 -18.05 7.83
CA ILE A 145 -1.61 -16.66 8.28
C ILE A 145 -2.88 -16.15 8.94
N ALA A 146 -2.77 -15.71 10.19
CA ALA A 146 -3.86 -15.15 10.97
C ALA A 146 -3.81 -13.62 10.95
N ILE A 147 -4.88 -12.98 10.47
CA ILE A 147 -5.07 -11.53 10.51
C ILE A 147 -6.12 -11.22 11.57
N CYS A 148 -5.72 -10.50 12.62
CA CYS A 148 -6.54 -10.26 13.80
C CYS A 148 -6.92 -8.79 13.94
N GLY A 149 -8.17 -8.51 14.26
CA GLY A 149 -8.64 -7.17 14.62
C GLY A 149 -9.87 -6.70 13.84
N ASP A 150 -9.93 -5.40 13.54
CA ASP A 150 -10.99 -4.79 12.73
C ASP A 150 -10.73 -5.03 11.24
N ILE A 151 -11.29 -6.11 10.72
CA ILE A 151 -11.13 -6.47 9.31
C ILE A 151 -12.01 -5.61 8.40
N SER A 152 -13.17 -5.21 8.88
CA SER A 152 -14.12 -4.39 8.11
C SER A 152 -13.54 -3.08 7.63
N HIS A 153 -12.78 -2.40 8.47
CA HIS A 153 -12.28 -1.05 8.21
C HIS A 153 -10.78 -1.01 7.91
N SER A 154 -10.12 -2.18 7.87
CA SER A 154 -8.68 -2.25 7.63
C SER A 154 -8.33 -2.43 6.16
N ARG A 155 -7.91 -1.36 5.50
CA ARG A 155 -7.31 -1.42 4.15
C ARG A 155 -6.08 -2.32 4.08
N VAL A 156 -5.33 -2.42 5.18
CA VAL A 156 -4.15 -3.29 5.27
C VAL A 156 -4.56 -4.76 5.25
N ALA A 157 -5.59 -5.13 6.03
CA ALA A 157 -6.13 -6.49 6.01
C ALA A 157 -6.60 -6.88 4.59
N ARG A 158 -7.37 -6.01 3.91
CA ARG A 158 -7.87 -6.27 2.56
C ARG A 158 -6.74 -6.50 1.55
N SER A 159 -5.74 -5.62 1.52
CA SER A 159 -4.59 -5.78 0.61
C SER A 159 -3.75 -7.01 0.94
N ASN A 160 -3.56 -7.33 2.23
CA ASN A 160 -2.87 -8.56 2.64
C ASN A 160 -3.65 -9.81 2.23
N ILE A 161 -4.98 -9.86 2.42
CA ILE A 161 -5.81 -10.98 1.98
C ILE A 161 -5.60 -11.22 0.48
N ALA A 162 -5.74 -10.17 -0.34
CA ALA A 162 -5.60 -10.28 -1.78
C ALA A 162 -4.22 -10.79 -2.21
N LEU A 163 -3.15 -10.30 -1.57
CA LEU A 163 -1.79 -10.69 -1.88
C LEU A 163 -1.46 -12.12 -1.41
N LEU A 164 -1.79 -12.44 -0.17
CA LEU A 164 -1.46 -13.73 0.45
C LEU A 164 -2.18 -14.89 -0.23
N CYS A 165 -3.48 -14.72 -0.56
CA CYS A 165 -4.23 -15.72 -1.31
C CYS A 165 -3.66 -15.93 -2.72
N LYS A 166 -3.17 -14.89 -3.39
CA LYS A 166 -2.51 -15.00 -4.70
C LYS A 166 -1.24 -15.88 -4.65
N PHE A 167 -0.62 -16.02 -3.49
CA PHE A 167 0.53 -16.89 -3.24
C PHE A 167 0.17 -18.19 -2.52
N ASN A 168 -1.05 -18.68 -2.68
CA ASN A 168 -1.52 -19.96 -2.15
C ASN A 168 -1.31 -20.13 -0.62
N ASN A 169 -1.44 -19.04 0.13
CA ASN A 169 -1.44 -19.08 1.58
C ASN A 169 -2.88 -19.19 2.09
N GLN A 170 -3.07 -19.93 3.17
CA GLN A 170 -4.33 -19.99 3.89
C GLN A 170 -4.46 -18.79 4.81
N VAL A 171 -5.46 -17.95 4.59
CA VAL A 171 -5.69 -16.75 5.41
C VAL A 171 -6.86 -17.01 6.36
N ARG A 172 -6.62 -16.74 7.64
CA ARG A 172 -7.62 -16.77 8.71
C ARG A 172 -7.88 -15.36 9.20
N LEU A 173 -9.16 -15.03 9.31
CA LEU A 173 -9.59 -13.72 9.81
C LEU A 173 -10.17 -13.88 11.21
N ILE A 174 -9.68 -13.10 12.15
CA ILE A 174 -10.04 -13.22 13.56
C ILE A 174 -10.48 -11.87 14.09
N GLY A 175 -11.67 -11.80 14.68
CA GLY A 175 -12.18 -10.59 15.30
C GLY A 175 -13.63 -10.73 15.77
N PRO A 176 -14.17 -9.69 16.40
CA PRO A 176 -15.58 -9.64 16.74
C PRO A 176 -16.48 -9.75 15.51
N SER A 177 -17.62 -10.43 15.62
CA SER A 177 -18.51 -10.70 14.47
C SER A 177 -19.01 -9.45 13.74
N ASN A 178 -19.15 -8.33 14.42
CA ASN A 178 -19.52 -7.03 13.83
C ASN A 178 -18.38 -6.36 13.03
N LEU A 179 -17.14 -6.84 13.18
CA LEU A 179 -15.95 -6.34 12.46
C LEU A 179 -15.42 -7.37 11.43
N LEU A 180 -16.15 -8.46 11.23
CA LEU A 180 -15.83 -9.53 10.28
C LEU A 180 -16.95 -9.68 9.24
N PRO A 181 -16.84 -9.05 8.06
CA PRO A 181 -17.85 -9.19 7.00
C PRO A 181 -18.01 -10.64 6.55
N ASN A 182 -19.26 -11.12 6.47
CA ASN A 182 -19.57 -12.47 6.04
C ASN A 182 -19.14 -12.75 4.59
N SER A 183 -19.04 -11.73 3.75
CA SER A 183 -18.57 -11.84 2.36
C SER A 183 -17.18 -12.46 2.23
N PHE A 184 -16.36 -12.42 3.26
CA PHE A 184 -15.06 -13.10 3.24
C PHE A 184 -15.17 -14.62 3.28
N LYS A 185 -16.25 -15.17 3.84
CA LYS A 185 -16.55 -16.63 3.77
C LYS A 185 -16.79 -17.06 2.33
N ASP A 186 -17.49 -16.22 1.56
CA ASP A 186 -17.79 -16.50 0.16
C ASP A 186 -16.52 -16.52 -0.71
N MET A 187 -15.44 -15.88 -0.23
CA MET A 187 -14.12 -15.90 -0.84
C MET A 187 -13.27 -17.11 -0.42
N GLY A 188 -13.82 -18.04 0.36
CA GLY A 188 -13.12 -19.23 0.84
C GLY A 188 -12.17 -18.99 2.02
N LEU A 189 -12.33 -17.87 2.75
CA LEU A 189 -11.51 -17.55 3.91
C LEU A 189 -12.11 -18.13 5.19
N GLU A 190 -11.25 -18.57 6.10
CA GLU A 190 -11.66 -19.03 7.42
C GLU A 190 -11.87 -17.84 8.37
N ILE A 191 -12.99 -17.82 9.05
CA ILE A 191 -13.39 -16.74 9.98
C ILE A 191 -13.55 -17.31 11.39
N TYR A 192 -12.92 -16.64 12.34
CA TYR A 192 -12.93 -17.00 13.76
C TYR A 192 -13.32 -15.81 14.63
N ASN A 193 -14.25 -16.03 15.57
CA ASN A 193 -14.64 -15.00 16.55
C ASN A 193 -13.82 -15.09 17.85
N ARG A 194 -13.09 -16.18 18.04
CA ARG A 194 -12.21 -16.39 19.19
C ARG A 194 -10.76 -16.45 18.76
N MET A 195 -9.91 -15.71 19.47
CA MET A 195 -8.48 -15.62 19.16
C MET A 195 -7.81 -16.99 19.23
N GLU A 196 -8.07 -17.75 20.30
CA GLU A 196 -7.42 -19.03 20.57
C GLU A 196 -7.66 -20.06 19.45
N ASP A 197 -8.85 -20.03 18.86
CA ASP A 197 -9.21 -20.97 17.79
C ASP A 197 -8.57 -20.57 16.46
N GLY A 198 -8.55 -19.27 16.15
CA GLY A 198 -8.04 -18.78 14.89
C GLY A 198 -6.51 -18.81 14.78
N VAL A 199 -5.78 -18.57 15.88
CA VAL A 199 -4.30 -18.61 15.88
C VAL A 199 -3.72 -20.01 16.04
N ARG A 200 -4.55 -20.99 16.36
CA ARG A 200 -4.07 -22.37 16.56
C ARG A 200 -3.37 -22.91 15.32
N ASN A 201 -2.10 -23.30 15.47
CA ASN A 201 -1.25 -23.77 14.38
C ASN A 201 -1.04 -22.75 13.24
N ALA A 202 -1.26 -21.45 13.47
CA ALA A 202 -0.87 -20.43 12.51
C ALA A 202 0.66 -20.28 12.46
N ASP A 203 1.17 -20.07 11.26
CA ASP A 203 2.60 -19.82 11.04
C ASP A 203 2.97 -18.35 11.31
N VAL A 204 2.00 -17.45 11.11
CA VAL A 204 2.16 -16.00 11.22
C VAL A 204 0.89 -15.41 11.80
#